data_9b15815979ee21f08fdd9208655dd22f
#
_entry.id   9b15815979ee21f08fdd9208655dd22f
#
_cell.length_a   1.000
_cell.length_b   1.000
_cell.length_c   1.000
_cell.angle_alpha   90.00
_cell.angle_beta   90.00
_cell.angle_gamma   90.00
#
_symmetry.space_group_name_H-M   'P 1'
#
loop_
_entity.id
_entity.type
_entity.pdbx_description
1 polymer ?
#
loop_
_entity_poly.entity_id
_entity_poly.type
_entity_poly.pdbx_seq_one_letter_code
_entity_poly.pdbx_strand_id
1 'polypeptide(L)'
;MLFTEQVSRKPDLYPWTEEFIDAMHHGFWTDKEFNFQSDLHDFKVNVTEEEQQVIIKTLSAIGQIEVAVKKFWAKLGDNLPHPSITDLGYVMANVEVIHNKAYERLLSVLGLEDVFEANLKLDVIKGRVDYLRKYLSKEYTDQKKQYIYAL
;
A
#
# COMPACT_ATOMS: atom_id res chain seq x y z
N MET A 1 8.97 -10.41 24.47
CA MET A 1 7.89 -9.38 24.41
C MET A 1 7.95 -8.70 23.05
N LEU A 2 6.81 -8.26 22.51
CA LEU A 2 6.67 -7.78 21.11
C LEU A 2 7.67 -6.66 20.71
N PHE A 3 8.06 -5.80 21.64
CA PHE A 3 8.99 -4.68 21.41
C PHE A 3 10.42 -4.94 21.85
N THR A 4 10.75 -6.18 22.20
CA THR A 4 12.11 -6.57 22.61
C THR A 4 12.77 -7.28 21.43
N GLU A 5 13.95 -6.82 21.04
CA GLU A 5 14.69 -7.39 19.92
C GLU A 5 14.95 -8.88 20.08
N GLN A 6 14.72 -9.62 19.01
CA GLN A 6 15.10 -11.01 18.86
C GLN A 6 16.12 -11.13 17.72
N VAL A 7 17.35 -11.40 18.04
CA VAL A 7 18.44 -11.49 17.05
C VAL A 7 18.38 -12.81 16.26
N SER A 8 17.98 -13.90 16.92
CA SER A 8 17.90 -15.23 16.29
C SER A 8 16.52 -15.53 15.77
N ARG A 9 16.43 -16.14 14.57
CA ARG A 9 15.16 -16.63 14.01
C ARG A 9 14.51 -17.74 14.83
N LYS A 10 15.28 -18.42 15.71
CA LYS A 10 14.77 -19.48 16.59
C LYS A 10 14.96 -19.12 18.07
N PRO A 11 13.96 -19.44 18.90
CA PRO A 11 12.65 -20.00 18.56
C PRO A 11 11.79 -19.00 17.80
N ASP A 12 10.95 -19.49 16.88
CA ASP A 12 9.99 -18.63 16.21
C ASP A 12 8.84 -18.28 17.16
N LEU A 13 8.77 -17.01 17.56
CA LEU A 13 7.77 -16.53 18.52
C LEU A 13 6.45 -16.11 17.86
N TYR A 14 6.45 -15.92 16.55
CA TYR A 14 5.29 -15.44 15.78
C TYR A 14 5.06 -16.29 14.52
N PRO A 15 4.86 -17.60 14.64
CA PRO A 15 4.78 -18.51 13.48
C PRO A 15 3.58 -18.25 12.57
N TRP A 16 2.55 -17.56 13.06
CA TRP A 16 1.38 -17.16 12.27
C TRP A 16 1.73 -16.23 11.09
N THR A 17 2.90 -15.55 11.13
CA THR A 17 3.34 -14.68 10.02
C THR A 17 3.57 -15.45 8.73
N GLU A 18 3.95 -16.73 8.81
CA GLU A 18 4.19 -17.59 7.64
C GLU A 18 2.90 -17.80 6.83
N GLU A 19 1.73 -17.90 7.46
CA GLU A 19 0.46 -18.05 6.76
C GLU A 19 0.18 -16.86 5.82
N PHE A 20 0.51 -15.65 6.26
CA PHE A 20 0.36 -14.45 5.43
C PHE A 20 1.43 -14.37 4.34
N ILE A 21 2.67 -14.71 4.65
CA ILE A 21 3.77 -14.76 3.69
C ILE A 21 3.45 -15.75 2.57
N ASP A 22 3.03 -16.95 2.92
CA ASP A 22 2.63 -17.98 1.97
C ASP A 22 1.45 -17.53 1.10
N ALA A 23 0.44 -16.92 1.70
CA ALA A 23 -0.69 -16.38 0.96
C ALA A 23 -0.26 -15.32 -0.08
N MET A 24 0.66 -14.42 0.28
CA MET A 24 1.20 -13.42 -0.64
C MET A 24 2.04 -14.06 -1.77
N HIS A 25 2.82 -15.09 -1.46
CA HIS A 25 3.60 -15.82 -2.47
C HIS A 25 2.71 -16.63 -3.44
N HIS A 26 1.66 -17.29 -2.93
CA HIS A 26 0.72 -18.03 -3.78
C HIS A 26 -0.15 -17.10 -4.64
N GLY A 27 -0.52 -15.94 -4.12
CA GLY A 27 -1.28 -14.91 -4.84
C GLY A 27 -0.41 -13.92 -5.60
N PHE A 28 0.88 -14.20 -5.81
CA PHE A 28 1.80 -13.28 -6.48
C PHE A 28 1.41 -13.01 -7.93
N TRP A 29 1.38 -11.74 -8.31
CA TRP A 29 1.13 -11.28 -9.66
C TRP A 29 1.97 -10.03 -9.96
N THR A 30 2.02 -9.62 -11.21
CA THR A 30 2.69 -8.39 -11.64
C THR A 30 1.78 -7.54 -12.52
N ASP A 31 2.04 -6.24 -12.57
CA ASP A 31 1.32 -5.30 -13.42
C ASP A 31 1.35 -5.69 -14.91
N LYS A 32 2.35 -6.48 -15.32
CA LYS A 32 2.55 -6.92 -16.71
C LYS A 32 1.58 -8.04 -17.15
N GLU A 33 0.93 -8.70 -16.21
CA GLU A 33 -0.03 -9.78 -16.49
C GLU A 33 -1.39 -9.23 -16.97
N PHE A 34 -1.66 -7.93 -16.74
CA PHE A 34 -2.90 -7.28 -17.12
C PHE A 34 -2.76 -6.53 -18.44
N ASN A 35 -3.74 -6.73 -19.32
CA ASN A 35 -3.88 -5.95 -20.55
C ASN A 35 -5.05 -4.96 -20.39
N PHE A 36 -4.73 -3.71 -20.10
CA PHE A 36 -5.74 -2.66 -19.87
C PHE A 36 -6.32 -2.03 -21.15
N GLN A 37 -6.10 -2.61 -22.34
CA GLN A 37 -6.65 -2.02 -23.59
C GLN A 37 -8.16 -2.15 -23.69
N SER A 38 -8.74 -3.26 -23.20
CA SER A 38 -10.19 -3.41 -23.08
C SER A 38 -10.78 -2.40 -22.11
N ASP A 39 -10.11 -2.19 -20.97
CA ASP A 39 -10.55 -1.23 -19.96
C ASP A 39 -10.56 0.21 -20.49
N LEU A 40 -9.58 0.57 -21.34
CA LEU A 40 -9.56 1.87 -22.01
C LEU A 40 -10.78 2.07 -22.91
N HIS A 41 -11.16 1.04 -23.67
CA HIS A 41 -12.35 1.09 -24.53
C HIS A 41 -13.62 1.26 -23.68
N ASP A 42 -13.77 0.42 -22.67
CA ASP A 42 -14.93 0.45 -21.78
C ASP A 42 -15.05 1.78 -21.03
N PHE A 43 -13.93 2.29 -20.52
CA PHE A 43 -13.88 3.58 -19.85
C PHE A 43 -14.33 4.74 -20.73
N LYS A 44 -13.99 4.72 -22.04
CA LYS A 44 -14.33 5.79 -22.97
C LYS A 44 -15.73 5.68 -23.59
N VAL A 45 -16.26 4.46 -23.70
CA VAL A 45 -17.48 4.19 -24.50
C VAL A 45 -18.64 3.75 -23.63
N ASN A 46 -18.40 2.91 -22.63
CA ASN A 46 -19.45 2.25 -21.87
C ASN A 46 -19.69 2.87 -20.48
N VAL A 47 -18.75 3.69 -20.01
CA VAL A 47 -18.81 4.33 -18.68
C VAL A 47 -19.28 5.79 -18.84
N THR A 48 -20.31 6.19 -18.10
CA THR A 48 -20.80 7.57 -18.11
C THR A 48 -19.80 8.54 -17.49
N GLU A 49 -19.94 9.84 -17.74
CA GLU A 49 -19.05 10.86 -17.18
C GLU A 49 -19.05 10.85 -15.64
N GLU A 50 -20.21 10.64 -15.02
CA GLU A 50 -20.35 10.53 -13.57
C GLU A 50 -19.60 9.33 -13.02
N GLU A 51 -19.75 8.17 -13.66
CA GLU A 51 -19.02 6.94 -13.29
C GLU A 51 -17.52 7.09 -13.48
N GLN A 52 -17.08 7.73 -14.59
CA GLN A 52 -15.65 8.05 -14.80
C GLN A 52 -15.09 8.89 -13.64
N GLN A 53 -15.83 9.91 -13.20
CA GLN A 53 -15.41 10.74 -12.05
C GLN A 53 -15.29 9.93 -10.76
N VAL A 54 -16.16 8.97 -10.51
CA VAL A 54 -16.08 8.07 -9.35
C VAL A 54 -14.84 7.19 -9.46
N ILE A 55 -14.59 6.57 -10.61
CA ILE A 55 -13.42 5.74 -10.88
C ILE A 55 -12.12 6.55 -10.66
N ILE A 56 -12.02 7.71 -11.29
CA ILE A 56 -10.83 8.58 -11.19
C ILE A 56 -10.54 8.97 -9.74
N LYS A 57 -11.57 9.44 -9.01
CA LYS A 57 -11.38 9.85 -7.59
C LYS A 57 -11.00 8.68 -6.71
N THR A 58 -11.59 7.51 -6.95
CA THR A 58 -11.28 6.29 -6.20
C THR A 58 -9.84 5.84 -6.44
N LEU A 59 -9.42 5.75 -7.70
CA LEU A 59 -8.05 5.39 -8.07
C LEU A 59 -7.04 6.40 -7.50
N SER A 60 -7.35 7.70 -7.56
CA SER A 60 -6.50 8.74 -6.98
C SER A 60 -6.36 8.59 -5.47
N ALA A 61 -7.45 8.25 -4.78
CA ALA A 61 -7.43 8.05 -3.33
C ALA A 61 -6.63 6.82 -2.92
N ILE A 62 -6.76 5.70 -3.64
CA ILE A 62 -6.06 4.44 -3.33
C ILE A 62 -4.57 4.57 -3.67
N GLY A 63 -4.23 4.97 -4.89
CA GLY A 63 -2.85 5.01 -5.36
C GLY A 63 -1.92 5.91 -4.54
N GLN A 64 -2.47 6.91 -3.82
CA GLN A 64 -1.69 7.76 -2.93
C GLN A 64 -1.37 7.11 -1.59
N ILE A 65 -2.28 6.31 -1.08
CA ILE A 65 -2.10 5.62 0.22
C ILE A 65 -1.00 4.58 0.12
N GLU A 66 -0.91 3.87 -1.00
CA GLU A 66 0.09 2.82 -1.28
C GLU A 66 1.53 3.29 -1.03
N VAL A 67 1.84 4.56 -1.35
CA VAL A 67 3.18 5.13 -1.11
C VAL A 67 3.51 5.20 0.39
N ALA A 68 2.53 5.52 1.23
CA ALA A 68 2.72 5.60 2.67
C ALA A 68 2.71 4.21 3.32
N VAL A 69 1.79 3.35 2.91
CA VAL A 69 1.62 1.97 3.42
C VAL A 69 2.86 1.12 3.14
N LYS A 70 3.44 1.22 1.95
CA LYS A 70 4.71 0.57 1.61
C LYS A 70 5.82 0.89 2.61
N LYS A 71 5.95 2.16 3.00
CA LYS A 71 6.95 2.60 3.98
C LYS A 71 6.64 2.09 5.40
N PHE A 72 5.37 1.98 5.73
CA PHE A 72 4.93 1.39 6.99
C PHE A 72 5.36 -0.08 7.09
N TRP A 73 5.01 -0.88 6.10
CA TRP A 73 5.39 -2.30 6.05
C TRP A 73 6.90 -2.50 6.08
N ALA A 74 7.65 -1.73 5.27
CA ALA A 74 9.11 -1.84 5.24
C ALA A 74 9.79 -1.54 6.58
N LYS A 75 9.15 -0.76 7.46
CA LYS A 75 9.65 -0.42 8.79
C LYS A 75 9.07 -1.27 9.92
N LEU A 76 8.24 -2.24 9.59
CA LEU A 76 7.57 -3.07 10.60
C LEU A 76 8.59 -3.75 11.53
N GLY A 77 9.65 -4.31 10.96
CA GLY A 77 10.72 -4.95 11.72
C GLY A 77 11.58 -4.00 12.56
N ASP A 78 11.68 -2.72 12.18
CA ASP A 78 12.43 -1.73 12.97
C ASP A 78 11.73 -1.45 14.32
N ASN A 79 10.41 -1.58 14.34
CA ASN A 79 9.59 -1.25 15.51
C ASN A 79 9.08 -2.49 16.23
N LEU A 80 8.94 -3.61 15.54
CA LEU A 80 8.62 -4.93 16.07
C LEU A 80 9.78 -5.88 15.74
N PRO A 81 10.89 -5.80 16.47
CA PRO A 81 12.18 -6.34 16.04
C PRO A 81 12.28 -7.86 16.22
N HIS A 82 11.44 -8.58 15.48
CA HIS A 82 11.45 -10.04 15.40
C HIS A 82 11.62 -10.49 13.96
N PRO A 83 12.50 -11.46 13.66
CA PRO A 83 12.80 -11.88 12.30
C PRO A 83 11.56 -12.25 11.46
N SER A 84 10.64 -13.04 12.00
CA SER A 84 9.41 -13.45 11.31
C SER A 84 8.47 -12.27 11.00
N ILE A 85 8.37 -11.28 11.90
CA ILE A 85 7.60 -10.05 11.67
C ILE A 85 8.29 -9.16 10.64
N THR A 86 9.62 -9.09 10.68
CA THR A 86 10.41 -8.34 9.69
C THR A 86 10.22 -8.90 8.28
N ASP A 87 10.27 -10.23 8.15
CA ASP A 87 10.05 -10.91 6.87
C ASP A 87 8.65 -10.62 6.32
N LEU A 88 7.61 -10.73 7.16
CA LEU A 88 6.24 -10.33 6.78
C LEU A 88 6.19 -8.89 6.30
N GLY A 89 6.83 -7.96 7.02
CA GLY A 89 6.90 -6.55 6.64
C GLY A 89 7.50 -6.33 5.25
N TYR A 90 8.58 -7.02 4.93
CA TYR A 90 9.22 -6.91 3.61
C TYR A 90 8.38 -7.52 2.49
N VAL A 91 7.73 -8.65 2.72
CA VAL A 91 6.82 -9.27 1.75
C VAL A 91 5.64 -8.35 1.47
N MET A 92 5.00 -7.81 2.51
CA MET A 92 3.90 -6.86 2.37
C MET A 92 4.35 -5.56 1.66
N ALA A 93 5.53 -5.03 1.99
CA ALA A 93 6.07 -3.87 1.30
C ALA A 93 6.28 -4.12 -0.20
N ASN A 94 6.70 -5.34 -0.59
CA ASN A 94 6.84 -5.71 -2.00
C ASN A 94 5.49 -5.79 -2.72
N VAL A 95 4.43 -6.28 -2.06
CA VAL A 95 3.07 -6.26 -2.61
C VAL A 95 2.64 -4.82 -2.94
N GLU A 96 2.91 -3.86 -2.05
CA GLU A 96 2.59 -2.44 -2.29
C GLU A 96 3.43 -1.83 -3.44
N VAL A 97 4.62 -2.36 -3.72
CA VAL A 97 5.38 -1.97 -4.93
C VAL A 97 4.65 -2.41 -6.20
N ILE A 98 4.08 -3.62 -6.19
CA ILE A 98 3.33 -4.16 -7.32
C ILE A 98 2.05 -3.36 -7.54
N HIS A 99 1.31 -3.08 -6.47
CA HIS A 99 0.10 -2.24 -6.51
C HIS A 99 0.39 -0.86 -7.11
N ASN A 100 1.44 -0.16 -6.64
CA ASN A 100 1.82 1.15 -7.18
C ASN A 100 2.07 1.09 -8.69
N LYS A 101 2.81 0.07 -9.17
CA LYS A 101 3.09 -0.10 -10.60
C LYS A 101 1.82 -0.38 -11.42
N ALA A 102 0.92 -1.17 -10.87
CA ALA A 102 -0.35 -1.46 -11.53
C ALA A 102 -1.23 -0.22 -11.66
N TYR A 103 -1.35 0.58 -10.60
CA TYR A 103 -2.08 1.85 -10.65
C TYR A 103 -1.44 2.86 -11.60
N GLU A 104 -0.12 3.03 -11.54
CA GLU A 104 0.61 3.89 -12.47
C GLU A 104 0.35 3.51 -13.93
N ARG A 105 0.45 2.21 -14.22
CA ARG A 105 0.20 1.70 -15.57
C ARG A 105 -1.25 1.89 -16.01
N LEU A 106 -2.23 1.60 -15.14
CA LEU A 106 -3.64 1.79 -15.42
C LEU A 106 -3.95 3.27 -15.72
N LEU A 107 -3.46 4.19 -14.88
CA LEU A 107 -3.64 5.62 -15.07
C LEU A 107 -3.02 6.10 -16.38
N SER A 108 -1.84 5.60 -16.73
CA SER A 108 -1.18 5.93 -18.01
C SER A 108 -1.96 5.43 -19.21
N VAL A 109 -2.47 4.20 -19.18
CA VAL A 109 -3.30 3.66 -20.26
C VAL A 109 -4.61 4.44 -20.41
N LEU A 110 -5.22 4.87 -19.32
CA LEU A 110 -6.44 5.67 -19.34
C LEU A 110 -6.18 7.15 -19.68
N GLY A 111 -4.93 7.62 -19.68
CA GLY A 111 -4.55 9.02 -19.92
C GLY A 111 -4.98 9.95 -18.79
N LEU A 112 -4.87 9.49 -17.54
CA LEU A 112 -5.38 10.17 -16.34
C LEU A 112 -4.28 10.74 -15.43
N GLU A 113 -3.01 10.78 -15.85
CA GLU A 113 -1.89 11.20 -15.03
C GLU A 113 -2.08 12.62 -14.47
N ASP A 114 -2.45 13.57 -15.33
CA ASP A 114 -2.64 14.97 -14.93
C ASP A 114 -3.80 15.14 -13.92
N VAL A 115 -4.88 14.39 -14.15
CA VAL A 115 -6.06 14.42 -13.27
C VAL A 115 -5.72 13.79 -11.91
N PHE A 116 -4.96 12.72 -11.93
CA PHE A 116 -4.47 12.07 -10.72
C PHE A 116 -3.61 13.02 -9.87
N GLU A 117 -2.67 13.71 -10.51
CA GLU A 117 -1.83 14.72 -9.84
C GLU A 117 -2.67 15.88 -9.26
N ALA A 118 -3.66 16.35 -10.02
CA ALA A 118 -4.58 17.39 -9.54
C ALA A 118 -5.39 16.94 -8.32
N ASN A 119 -5.85 15.69 -8.30
CA ASN A 119 -6.63 15.12 -7.19
C ASN A 119 -5.82 14.98 -5.90
N LEU A 120 -4.48 14.95 -5.97
CA LEU A 120 -3.63 14.99 -4.77
C LEU A 120 -3.85 16.22 -3.90
N LYS A 121 -4.33 17.30 -4.49
CA LYS A 121 -4.59 18.56 -3.82
C LYS A 121 -5.95 18.59 -3.11
N LEU A 122 -6.79 17.57 -3.32
CA LEU A 122 -8.09 17.48 -2.65
C LEU A 122 -7.88 17.25 -1.14
N ASP A 123 -8.56 18.04 -0.32
CA ASP A 123 -8.40 18.02 1.14
C ASP A 123 -8.63 16.64 1.75
N VAL A 124 -9.58 15.86 1.20
CA VAL A 124 -9.86 14.49 1.66
C VAL A 124 -8.67 13.56 1.42
N ILE A 125 -8.04 13.62 0.24
CA ILE A 125 -6.89 12.79 -0.10
C ILE A 125 -5.67 13.22 0.70
N LYS A 126 -5.41 14.53 0.74
CA LYS A 126 -4.33 15.12 1.54
C LYS A 126 -4.47 14.77 3.01
N GLY A 127 -5.67 14.90 3.58
CA GLY A 127 -5.94 14.58 4.98
C GLY A 127 -5.62 13.13 5.34
N ARG A 128 -5.93 12.17 4.45
CA ARG A 128 -5.57 10.74 4.65
C ARG A 128 -4.07 10.51 4.64
N VAL A 129 -3.37 11.10 3.68
CA VAL A 129 -1.90 11.01 3.60
C VAL A 129 -1.24 11.65 4.81
N ASP A 130 -1.69 12.82 5.23
CA ASP A 130 -1.15 13.54 6.40
C ASP A 130 -1.41 12.75 7.70
N TYR A 131 -2.59 12.11 7.83
CA TYR A 131 -2.91 11.23 8.94
C TYR A 131 -1.90 10.07 9.04
N LEU A 132 -1.66 9.34 7.96
CA LEU A 132 -0.69 8.25 7.94
C LEU A 132 0.73 8.74 8.25
N ARG A 133 1.15 9.84 7.64
CA ARG A 133 2.48 10.43 7.85
C ARG A 133 2.73 10.80 9.31
N LYS A 134 1.71 11.28 10.01
CA LYS A 134 1.80 11.59 11.44
C LYS A 134 2.28 10.40 12.26
N TYR A 135 1.78 9.20 11.98
CA TYR A 135 2.12 7.99 12.73
C TYR A 135 3.37 7.28 12.19
N LEU A 136 3.82 7.64 10.99
CA LEU A 136 5.07 7.16 10.40
C LEU A 136 6.27 8.08 10.71
N SER A 137 6.04 9.24 11.32
CA SER A 137 7.10 10.20 11.62
C SER A 137 7.94 9.72 12.81
N LYS A 138 9.24 10.06 12.79
CA LYS A 138 10.16 9.79 13.92
C LYS A 138 9.81 10.59 15.17
N GLU A 139 8.97 11.61 15.05
CA GLU A 139 8.51 12.46 16.17
C GLU A 139 7.46 11.77 17.03
N TYR A 140 6.82 10.71 16.51
CA TYR A 140 5.82 9.97 17.26
C TYR A 140 6.49 8.89 18.12
N THR A 141 6.54 9.14 19.42
CA THR A 141 7.31 8.33 20.39
C THR A 141 6.54 7.16 21.01
N ASP A 142 5.21 7.17 20.95
CA ASP A 142 4.38 6.07 21.46
C ASP A 142 4.20 4.99 20.40
N GLN A 143 5.11 4.02 20.38
CA GLN A 143 5.12 2.93 19.41
C GLN A 143 3.81 2.12 19.38
N LYS A 144 3.18 1.85 20.53
CA LYS A 144 1.93 1.11 20.58
C LYS A 144 0.81 1.84 19.86
N LYS A 145 0.66 3.14 20.14
CA LYS A 145 -0.33 3.97 19.47
C LYS A 145 0.00 4.14 17.99
N GLN A 146 1.28 4.28 17.65
CA GLN A 146 1.73 4.38 16.27
C GLN A 146 1.18 3.23 15.42
N TYR A 147 1.29 1.99 15.91
CA TYR A 147 0.80 0.82 15.18
C TYR A 147 -0.72 0.72 15.16
N ILE A 148 -1.38 1.00 16.28
CA ILE A 148 -2.86 0.93 16.37
C ILE A 148 -3.53 1.96 15.45
N TYR A 149 -2.96 3.15 15.31
CA TYR A 149 -3.56 4.22 14.51
C TYR A 149 -3.08 4.30 13.07
N ALA A 150 -1.99 3.60 12.71
CA ALA A 150 -1.51 3.50 11.33
C ALA A 150 -2.17 2.36 10.55
N LEU A 151 -2.66 1.33 11.25
CA LEU A 151 -3.44 0.22 10.66
C LEU A 151 -4.91 0.60 10.53
#